data_e6ef7849ca0d37a03a3a78005a390255
#
_entry.id   e6ef7849ca0d37a03a3a78005a390255
#
_cell.length_a   1.000
_cell.length_b   1.000
_cell.length_c   1.000
_cell.angle_alpha   90.00
_cell.angle_beta   90.00
_cell.angle_gamma   90.00
#
_symmetry.space_group_name_H-M   'P 1'
#
loop_
_entity.id
_entity.type
_entity.pdbx_description
1 polymer ?
#
loop_
_entity_poly.entity_id
_entity_poly.type
_entity_poly.pdbx_seq_one_letter_code
_entity_poly.pdbx_strand_id
1 'polypeptide(L)'
;MPITPQEALQRCIEHRELFHDEMTAMMRLIMSGEMSPELVAGLLVALRTKKETVGEIAAAAQVMREFATAVHVDDRSHLVDVVGTGGDGAHTFNISTAAMFVAAAAGAKIAKHGNRSVSSKSGSADVLEALGVNLALSAEQVAACISQVGAGFMFAPNHHPAMKNVVPIRKQLGVRTIFNILGPLTNPADAKRILMGVFHADLVGIQARVLEALGMEHALVVYGRDGLDEISLEGPTLVGELKDGLVREYEIHPKDFGLNTALTSSFKVANAEESKNIVLDVIDNKPGAASDIVCLNAGATLYVAGVAPDIASGVAKAKAAITSGAARQKLDAFVAATQSK
;
A
#
# COMPACT_ATOMS: atom_id res chain seq x y z
N MET A 1 12.26 -6.17 -34.18
CA MET A 1 12.56 -7.34 -33.31
C MET A 1 12.36 -6.94 -31.89
N PRO A 2 11.89 -7.80 -31.00
CA PRO A 2 11.83 -7.47 -29.59
C PRO A 2 13.24 -7.20 -29.05
N ILE A 3 13.37 -6.24 -28.13
CA ILE A 3 14.65 -5.89 -27.50
C ILE A 3 15.18 -7.10 -26.70
N THR A 4 16.47 -7.36 -26.79
CA THR A 4 17.14 -8.39 -25.96
C THR A 4 17.45 -7.87 -24.55
N PRO A 5 17.62 -8.75 -23.54
CA PRO A 5 18.01 -8.32 -22.20
C PRO A 5 19.33 -7.53 -22.17
N GLN A 6 20.30 -7.90 -23.01
CA GLN A 6 21.59 -7.20 -23.12
C GLN A 6 21.41 -5.80 -23.70
N GLU A 7 20.61 -5.64 -24.76
CA GLU A 7 20.29 -4.32 -25.33
C GLU A 7 19.52 -3.44 -24.36
N ALA A 8 18.58 -4.01 -23.60
CA ALA A 8 17.84 -3.31 -22.55
C ALA A 8 18.79 -2.84 -21.43
N LEU A 9 19.70 -3.71 -20.98
CA LEU A 9 20.72 -3.37 -19.99
C LEU A 9 21.64 -2.25 -20.50
N GLN A 10 22.17 -2.37 -21.73
CA GLN A 10 23.02 -1.34 -22.34
C GLN A 10 22.30 0.01 -22.41
N ARG A 11 21.03 0.03 -22.82
CA ARG A 11 20.23 1.26 -22.89
C ARG A 11 20.07 1.92 -21.53
N CYS A 12 19.80 1.13 -20.47
CA CYS A 12 19.72 1.66 -19.11
C CYS A 12 21.06 2.21 -18.59
N ILE A 13 22.18 1.57 -18.92
CA ILE A 13 23.54 2.04 -18.60
C ILE A 13 23.81 3.40 -19.28
N GLU A 14 23.30 3.60 -20.47
CA GLU A 14 23.39 4.87 -21.24
C GLU A 14 22.37 5.93 -20.74
N HIS A 15 21.69 5.71 -19.61
CA HIS A 15 20.66 6.58 -19.06
C HIS A 15 19.46 6.84 -20.00
N ARG A 16 19.20 5.91 -20.92
CA ARG A 16 18.04 5.96 -21.82
C ARG A 16 16.91 5.11 -21.27
N GLU A 17 15.69 5.57 -21.47
CA GLU A 17 14.50 4.82 -21.03
C GLU A 17 14.22 3.58 -21.90
N LEU A 18 13.59 2.60 -21.31
CA LEU A 18 12.93 1.50 -22.01
C LEU A 18 11.51 1.93 -22.36
N PHE A 19 11.12 1.76 -23.61
CA PHE A 19 9.74 2.00 -24.00
C PHE A 19 8.80 0.99 -23.32
N HIS A 20 7.50 1.31 -23.28
CA HIS A 20 6.52 0.52 -22.55
C HIS A 20 6.53 -0.98 -22.94
N ASP A 21 6.56 -1.29 -24.24
CA ASP A 21 6.61 -2.67 -24.75
C ASP A 21 7.94 -3.36 -24.43
N GLU A 22 9.04 -2.63 -24.46
CA GLU A 22 10.37 -3.14 -24.09
C GLU A 22 10.45 -3.48 -22.62
N MET A 23 10.00 -2.57 -21.74
CA MET A 23 9.95 -2.82 -20.30
C MET A 23 8.99 -3.97 -19.95
N THR A 24 7.84 -4.04 -20.64
CA THR A 24 6.90 -5.15 -20.52
C THR A 24 7.56 -6.49 -20.87
N ALA A 25 8.31 -6.55 -21.99
CA ALA A 25 9.03 -7.76 -22.39
C ALA A 25 10.08 -8.17 -21.34
N MET A 26 10.88 -7.21 -20.84
CA MET A 26 11.87 -7.49 -19.81
C MET A 26 11.22 -7.99 -18.51
N MET A 27 10.16 -7.37 -18.06
CA MET A 27 9.46 -7.79 -16.86
C MET A 27 8.84 -9.18 -16.99
N ARG A 28 8.31 -9.54 -18.16
CA ARG A 28 7.80 -10.91 -18.39
C ARG A 28 8.91 -11.95 -18.29
N LEU A 29 10.08 -11.70 -18.89
CA LEU A 29 11.23 -12.60 -18.78
C LEU A 29 11.73 -12.73 -17.33
N ILE A 30 11.69 -11.66 -16.55
CA ILE A 30 12.04 -11.68 -15.13
C ILE A 30 11.01 -12.49 -14.34
N MET A 31 9.73 -12.21 -14.52
CA MET A 31 8.66 -12.84 -13.75
C MET A 31 8.44 -14.31 -14.11
N SER A 32 8.67 -14.71 -15.38
CA SER A 32 8.65 -16.12 -15.79
C SER A 32 9.89 -16.91 -15.32
N GLY A 33 10.98 -16.20 -14.96
CA GLY A 33 12.26 -16.83 -14.58
C GLY A 33 13.12 -17.23 -15.79
N GLU A 34 12.82 -16.70 -16.97
CA GLU A 34 13.56 -16.98 -18.22
C GLU A 34 14.83 -16.12 -18.35
N MET A 35 14.94 -15.01 -17.61
CA MET A 35 16.14 -14.17 -17.58
C MET A 35 17.12 -14.69 -16.53
N SER A 36 18.44 -14.77 -16.87
CA SER A 36 19.45 -15.20 -15.91
C SER A 36 19.56 -14.24 -14.71
N PRO A 37 19.87 -14.74 -13.51
CA PRO A 37 19.99 -13.92 -12.31
C PRO A 37 20.97 -12.73 -12.46
N GLU A 38 22.06 -12.92 -13.21
CA GLU A 38 23.07 -11.87 -13.45
C GLU A 38 22.50 -10.72 -14.27
N LEU A 39 21.71 -11.03 -15.32
CA LEU A 39 21.04 -10.04 -16.14
C LEU A 39 19.91 -9.35 -15.38
N VAL A 40 19.15 -10.08 -14.57
CA VAL A 40 18.15 -9.49 -13.69
C VAL A 40 18.81 -8.50 -12.71
N ALA A 41 19.88 -8.91 -12.03
CA ALA A 41 20.61 -8.04 -11.10
C ALA A 41 21.16 -6.80 -11.81
N GLY A 42 21.81 -6.98 -12.96
CA GLY A 42 22.35 -5.88 -13.77
C GLY A 42 21.27 -4.89 -14.19
N LEU A 43 20.14 -5.38 -14.71
CA LEU A 43 19.02 -4.54 -15.16
C LEU A 43 18.37 -3.76 -14.00
N LEU A 44 18.15 -4.42 -12.86
CA LEU A 44 17.57 -3.77 -11.67
C LEU A 44 18.48 -2.64 -11.14
N VAL A 45 19.79 -2.86 -11.11
CA VAL A 45 20.75 -1.84 -10.68
C VAL A 45 20.83 -0.70 -11.71
N ALA A 46 20.86 -1.01 -13.01
CA ALA A 46 20.90 0.00 -14.06
C ALA A 46 19.63 0.88 -14.07
N LEU A 47 18.43 0.28 -13.95
CA LEU A 47 17.16 1.00 -13.81
C LEU A 47 17.21 1.95 -12.59
N ARG A 48 17.64 1.45 -11.43
CA ARG A 48 17.77 2.24 -10.21
C ARG A 48 18.77 3.39 -10.37
N THR A 49 19.90 3.15 -11.01
CA THR A 49 20.97 4.16 -11.21
C THR A 49 20.52 5.27 -12.14
N LYS A 50 19.83 4.93 -13.24
CA LYS A 50 19.31 5.94 -14.16
C LYS A 50 18.07 6.66 -13.62
N LYS A 51 17.41 6.13 -12.62
CA LYS A 51 16.06 6.43 -12.12
C LYS A 51 14.97 5.99 -13.11
N GLU A 52 14.02 5.23 -12.59
CA GLU A 52 12.91 4.67 -13.37
C GLU A 52 11.94 5.78 -13.80
N THR A 53 11.47 5.71 -15.03
CA THR A 53 10.44 6.64 -15.55
C THR A 53 9.04 6.16 -15.19
N VAL A 54 8.05 7.06 -15.24
CA VAL A 54 6.62 6.73 -15.05
C VAL A 54 6.19 5.58 -15.97
N GLY A 55 6.60 5.62 -17.24
CA GLY A 55 6.29 4.58 -18.23
C GLY A 55 6.89 3.22 -17.88
N GLU A 56 8.14 3.17 -17.42
CA GLU A 56 8.80 1.94 -16.99
C GLU A 56 8.14 1.35 -15.73
N ILE A 57 7.80 2.18 -14.75
CA ILE A 57 7.13 1.73 -13.53
C ILE A 57 5.74 1.20 -13.85
N ALA A 58 4.97 1.90 -14.70
CA ALA A 58 3.64 1.47 -15.11
C ALA A 58 3.67 0.13 -15.86
N ALA A 59 4.58 -0.04 -16.83
CA ALA A 59 4.77 -1.30 -17.56
C ALA A 59 5.14 -2.46 -16.63
N ALA A 60 6.06 -2.21 -15.69
CA ALA A 60 6.45 -3.21 -14.70
C ALA A 60 5.29 -3.61 -13.78
N ALA A 61 4.51 -2.65 -13.29
CA ALA A 61 3.34 -2.90 -12.45
C ALA A 61 2.26 -3.69 -13.21
N GLN A 62 2.03 -3.37 -14.48
CA GLN A 62 1.08 -4.10 -15.33
C GLN A 62 1.45 -5.57 -15.45
N VAL A 63 2.71 -5.89 -15.74
CA VAL A 63 3.17 -7.28 -15.82
C VAL A 63 3.04 -7.99 -14.47
N MET A 64 3.36 -7.33 -13.36
CA MET A 64 3.16 -7.93 -12.04
C MET A 64 1.69 -8.24 -11.76
N ARG A 65 0.74 -7.41 -12.22
CA ARG A 65 -0.71 -7.69 -12.15
C ARG A 65 -1.10 -8.89 -13.01
N GLU A 66 -0.52 -9.03 -14.22
CA GLU A 66 -0.75 -10.17 -15.11
C GLU A 66 -0.33 -11.51 -14.46
N PHE A 67 0.74 -11.52 -13.66
CA PHE A 67 1.26 -12.69 -12.97
C PHE A 67 0.67 -12.91 -11.58
N ALA A 68 -0.20 -12.01 -11.11
CA ALA A 68 -0.81 -12.13 -9.80
C ALA A 68 -1.97 -13.13 -9.79
N THR A 69 -2.16 -13.81 -8.65
CA THR A 69 -3.39 -14.56 -8.38
C THR A 69 -4.50 -13.56 -8.03
N ALA A 70 -5.42 -13.35 -8.96
CA ALA A 70 -6.47 -12.35 -8.85
C ALA A 70 -7.50 -12.70 -7.76
N VAL A 71 -8.02 -11.68 -7.09
CA VAL A 71 -9.14 -11.75 -6.14
C VAL A 71 -10.36 -11.09 -6.79
N HIS A 72 -11.37 -11.88 -7.11
CA HIS A 72 -12.56 -11.40 -7.80
C HIS A 72 -13.60 -10.91 -6.81
N VAL A 73 -13.81 -9.59 -6.76
CA VAL A 73 -14.83 -8.92 -5.93
C VAL A 73 -15.95 -8.43 -6.84
N ASP A 74 -17.17 -8.96 -6.65
CA ASP A 74 -18.33 -8.64 -7.50
C ASP A 74 -18.77 -7.18 -7.33
N ASP A 75 -19.00 -6.76 -6.09
CA ASP A 75 -19.38 -5.38 -5.77
C ASP A 75 -18.16 -4.55 -5.40
N ARG A 76 -17.67 -3.78 -6.36
CA ARG A 76 -16.51 -2.88 -6.24
C ARG A 76 -16.86 -1.48 -5.78
N SER A 77 -18.12 -1.20 -5.42
CA SER A 77 -18.51 0.08 -4.88
C SER A 77 -17.71 0.37 -3.60
N HIS A 78 -17.06 1.54 -3.55
CA HIS A 78 -16.22 1.95 -2.42
C HIS A 78 -15.04 1.01 -2.12
N LEU A 79 -14.63 0.16 -3.09
CA LEU A 79 -13.46 -0.72 -2.94
C LEU A 79 -12.18 0.13 -2.99
N VAL A 80 -11.34 -0.01 -1.96
CA VAL A 80 -10.12 0.79 -1.81
C VAL A 80 -8.99 -0.04 -1.20
N ASP A 81 -7.76 0.19 -1.65
CA ASP A 81 -6.55 -0.27 -0.96
C ASP A 81 -6.03 0.82 -0.01
N VAL A 82 -5.46 0.43 1.10
CA VAL A 82 -4.75 1.30 2.03
C VAL A 82 -3.40 0.67 2.35
N VAL A 83 -2.33 1.23 1.80
CA VAL A 83 -1.02 0.58 1.78
C VAL A 83 0.11 1.60 1.79
N GLY A 84 1.25 1.25 2.37
CA GLY A 84 2.50 1.99 2.25
C GLY A 84 3.54 1.17 1.47
N THR A 85 4.52 1.85 0.90
CA THR A 85 5.70 1.20 0.31
C THR A 85 6.54 0.50 1.37
N GLY A 86 6.39 0.93 2.63
CA GLY A 86 7.31 0.58 3.70
C GLY A 86 8.70 1.17 3.50
N GLY A 87 9.59 0.84 4.43
CA GLY A 87 10.99 1.26 4.30
C GLY A 87 11.27 2.73 4.68
N ASP A 88 10.34 3.40 5.32
CA ASP A 88 10.48 4.75 5.86
C ASP A 88 11.43 4.84 7.06
N GLY A 89 11.67 3.71 7.75
CA GLY A 89 12.54 3.65 8.94
C GLY A 89 11.90 4.22 10.21
N ALA A 90 10.62 4.59 10.17
CA ALA A 90 9.93 5.21 11.31
C ALA A 90 9.64 4.20 12.43
N HIS A 91 9.47 2.91 12.11
CA HIS A 91 9.16 1.83 13.06
C HIS A 91 7.92 2.09 13.91
N THR A 92 6.92 2.76 13.34
CA THR A 92 5.65 3.05 14.01
C THR A 92 4.78 1.79 14.12
N PHE A 93 3.75 1.84 15.00
CA PHE A 93 2.69 0.85 14.93
C PHE A 93 1.99 0.87 13.56
N ASN A 94 1.26 -0.19 13.24
CA ASN A 94 0.66 -0.36 11.90
C ASN A 94 -0.57 0.53 11.71
N ILE A 95 -0.35 1.82 11.44
CA ILE A 95 -1.36 2.88 11.30
C ILE A 95 -2.38 2.49 10.22
N SER A 96 -1.92 2.17 9.01
CA SER A 96 -2.78 1.78 7.89
C SER A 96 -3.59 0.50 8.18
N THR A 97 -3.07 -0.42 9.01
CA THR A 97 -3.80 -1.63 9.41
C THR A 97 -4.91 -1.30 10.42
N ALA A 98 -4.68 -0.39 11.37
CA ALA A 98 -5.74 0.11 12.23
C ALA A 98 -6.80 0.89 11.41
N ALA A 99 -6.34 1.76 10.50
CA ALA A 99 -7.20 2.55 9.63
C ALA A 99 -8.12 1.69 8.74
N MET A 100 -7.67 0.50 8.30
CA MET A 100 -8.50 -0.40 7.49
C MET A 100 -9.79 -0.81 8.22
N PHE A 101 -9.72 -1.14 9.51
CA PHE A 101 -10.90 -1.55 10.28
C PHE A 101 -11.84 -0.38 10.55
N VAL A 102 -11.29 0.79 10.83
CA VAL A 102 -12.05 2.03 11.04
C VAL A 102 -12.76 2.45 9.75
N ALA A 103 -12.07 2.46 8.62
CA ALA A 103 -12.65 2.81 7.33
C ALA A 103 -13.69 1.77 6.88
N ALA A 104 -13.45 0.48 7.10
CA ALA A 104 -14.41 -0.58 6.81
C ALA A 104 -15.68 -0.45 7.67
N ALA A 105 -15.53 -0.09 8.95
CA ALA A 105 -16.67 0.16 9.84
C ALA A 105 -17.49 1.39 9.42
N ALA A 106 -16.84 2.38 8.80
CA ALA A 106 -17.47 3.59 8.29
C ALA A 106 -18.05 3.46 6.86
N GLY A 107 -17.99 2.26 6.23
CA GLY A 107 -18.67 1.94 4.98
C GLY A 107 -17.80 1.77 3.73
N ALA A 108 -16.47 1.86 3.85
CA ALA A 108 -15.58 1.47 2.77
C ALA A 108 -15.47 -0.07 2.67
N LYS A 109 -15.15 -0.57 1.47
CA LYS A 109 -14.69 -1.95 1.28
C LYS A 109 -13.18 -1.95 1.14
N ILE A 110 -12.50 -2.58 2.07
CA ILE A 110 -11.05 -2.58 2.12
C ILE A 110 -10.49 -3.85 1.48
N ALA A 111 -9.74 -3.69 0.40
CA ALA A 111 -8.95 -4.74 -0.22
C ALA A 111 -7.46 -4.46 0.05
N LYS A 112 -7.03 -4.69 1.29
CA LYS A 112 -5.66 -4.34 1.69
C LYS A 112 -4.67 -5.36 1.18
N HIS A 113 -3.70 -4.90 0.39
CA HIS A 113 -2.54 -5.67 -0.02
C HIS A 113 -1.37 -5.39 0.94
N GLY A 114 -0.70 -6.45 1.41
CA GLY A 114 0.36 -6.25 2.39
C GLY A 114 1.27 -7.46 2.58
N ASN A 115 2.35 -7.24 3.35
CA ASN A 115 3.37 -8.24 3.60
C ASN A 115 3.85 -8.21 5.05
N ARG A 116 4.70 -9.18 5.40
CA ARG A 116 5.53 -9.12 6.61
C ARG A 116 6.57 -8.01 6.45
N SER A 117 7.06 -7.52 7.58
CA SER A 117 8.14 -6.54 7.57
C SER A 117 9.44 -7.12 7.03
N VAL A 118 10.14 -6.33 6.20
CA VAL A 118 11.51 -6.63 5.74
C VAL A 118 12.53 -5.76 6.50
N SER A 119 12.17 -4.53 6.83
CA SER A 119 13.06 -3.54 7.44
C SER A 119 12.52 -2.90 8.72
N SER A 120 11.21 -2.90 8.93
CA SER A 120 10.56 -2.38 10.15
C SER A 120 10.40 -3.46 11.22
N LYS A 121 9.89 -3.09 12.39
CA LYS A 121 9.69 -4.00 13.54
C LYS A 121 8.39 -4.80 13.48
N SER A 122 7.42 -4.34 12.66
CA SER A 122 6.12 -4.97 12.48
C SER A 122 5.57 -4.63 11.10
N GLY A 123 5.30 -5.64 10.27
CA GLY A 123 4.56 -5.50 9.00
C GLY A 123 3.06 -5.68 9.21
N SER A 124 2.28 -5.34 8.20
CA SER A 124 0.81 -5.50 8.27
C SER A 124 0.38 -6.96 8.52
N ALA A 125 1.06 -7.91 7.88
CA ALA A 125 0.80 -9.33 8.11
C ALA A 125 1.14 -9.77 9.54
N ASP A 126 2.24 -9.25 10.11
CA ASP A 126 2.68 -9.63 11.46
C ASP A 126 1.66 -9.18 12.52
N VAL A 127 1.16 -7.94 12.43
CA VAL A 127 0.15 -7.45 13.37
C VAL A 127 -1.21 -8.10 13.18
N LEU A 128 -1.62 -8.38 11.92
CA LEU A 128 -2.87 -9.09 11.66
C LEU A 128 -2.86 -10.52 12.22
N GLU A 129 -1.74 -11.25 12.06
CA GLU A 129 -1.57 -12.56 12.68
C GLU A 129 -1.61 -12.49 14.22
N ALA A 130 -0.96 -11.48 14.82
CA ALA A 130 -1.04 -11.23 16.27
C ALA A 130 -2.45 -10.89 16.74
N LEU A 131 -3.29 -10.27 15.89
CA LEU A 131 -4.71 -10.01 16.13
C LEU A 131 -5.59 -11.26 15.94
N GLY A 132 -5.03 -12.38 15.49
CA GLY A 132 -5.76 -13.64 15.29
C GLY A 132 -6.29 -13.84 13.85
N VAL A 133 -5.88 -13.04 12.89
CA VAL A 133 -6.27 -13.21 11.49
C VAL A 133 -5.51 -14.38 10.86
N ASN A 134 -6.24 -15.26 10.15
CA ASN A 134 -5.62 -16.28 9.32
C ASN A 134 -5.14 -15.67 8.01
N LEU A 135 -3.83 -15.74 7.75
CA LEU A 135 -3.21 -15.21 6.54
C LEU A 135 -3.20 -16.21 5.37
N ALA A 136 -3.52 -17.48 5.61
CA ALA A 136 -3.45 -18.56 4.62
C ALA A 136 -4.78 -18.72 3.86
N LEU A 137 -5.42 -17.60 3.50
CA LEU A 137 -6.68 -17.61 2.75
C LEU A 137 -6.42 -17.78 1.24
N SER A 138 -7.32 -18.50 0.57
CA SER A 138 -7.39 -18.49 -0.90
C SER A 138 -7.94 -17.16 -1.43
N ALA A 139 -7.78 -16.91 -2.72
CA ALA A 139 -8.32 -15.70 -3.37
C ALA A 139 -9.86 -15.59 -3.19
N GLU A 140 -10.57 -16.71 -3.28
CA GLU A 140 -12.03 -16.78 -3.09
C GLU A 140 -12.43 -16.48 -1.65
N GLN A 141 -11.68 -16.98 -0.67
CA GLN A 141 -11.92 -16.69 0.75
C GLN A 141 -11.66 -15.21 1.07
N VAL A 142 -10.62 -14.60 0.49
CA VAL A 142 -10.39 -13.15 0.61
C VAL A 142 -11.55 -12.36 0.00
N ALA A 143 -12.01 -12.74 -1.20
CA ALA A 143 -13.16 -12.11 -1.84
C ALA A 143 -14.43 -12.22 -0.99
N ALA A 144 -14.65 -13.38 -0.37
CA ALA A 144 -15.77 -13.59 0.56
C ALA A 144 -15.67 -12.68 1.79
N CYS A 145 -14.49 -12.52 2.40
CA CYS A 145 -14.27 -11.60 3.50
C CYS A 145 -14.59 -10.14 3.10
N ILE A 146 -14.11 -9.68 1.92
CA ILE A 146 -14.43 -8.34 1.42
C ILE A 146 -15.93 -8.16 1.24
N SER A 147 -16.62 -9.15 0.65
CA SER A 147 -18.04 -9.07 0.36
C SER A 147 -18.93 -9.12 1.62
N GLN A 148 -18.58 -9.98 2.58
CA GLN A 148 -19.41 -10.23 3.78
C GLN A 148 -19.10 -9.26 4.91
N VAL A 149 -17.81 -8.94 5.10
CA VAL A 149 -17.34 -8.14 6.23
C VAL A 149 -16.96 -6.72 5.82
N GLY A 150 -16.72 -6.49 4.54
CA GLY A 150 -16.22 -5.20 4.03
C GLY A 150 -14.71 -5.03 4.21
N ALA A 151 -13.98 -6.09 4.57
CA ALA A 151 -12.52 -6.04 4.71
C ALA A 151 -11.91 -7.36 4.27
N GLY A 152 -10.79 -7.29 3.55
CA GLY A 152 -9.97 -8.42 3.16
C GLY A 152 -8.49 -8.07 3.20
N PHE A 153 -7.66 -9.06 3.50
CA PHE A 153 -6.21 -8.92 3.47
C PHE A 153 -5.60 -9.90 2.48
N MET A 154 -4.88 -9.37 1.52
CA MET A 154 -4.17 -10.13 0.51
C MET A 154 -2.69 -10.20 0.89
N PHE A 155 -2.29 -11.35 1.45
CA PHE A 155 -0.91 -11.58 1.84
C PHE A 155 -0.05 -11.75 0.57
N ALA A 156 0.87 -10.84 0.33
CA ALA A 156 1.61 -10.73 -0.92
C ALA A 156 2.27 -12.04 -1.42
N PRO A 157 2.89 -12.90 -0.57
CA PRO A 157 3.43 -14.18 -1.02
C PRO A 157 2.39 -15.14 -1.64
N ASN A 158 1.13 -15.09 -1.18
CA ASN A 158 0.07 -15.96 -1.70
C ASN A 158 -0.44 -15.48 -3.08
N HIS A 159 -0.33 -14.19 -3.35
CA HIS A 159 -0.90 -13.59 -4.56
C HIS A 159 0.14 -13.29 -5.65
N HIS A 160 1.44 -13.27 -5.33
CA HIS A 160 2.51 -13.00 -6.29
C HIS A 160 3.53 -14.15 -6.35
N PRO A 161 3.14 -15.36 -6.79
CA PRO A 161 4.01 -16.54 -6.80
C PRO A 161 5.26 -16.37 -7.66
N ALA A 162 5.19 -15.55 -8.72
CA ALA A 162 6.31 -15.26 -9.61
C ALA A 162 7.45 -14.50 -8.92
N MET A 163 7.19 -13.83 -7.78
CA MET A 163 8.22 -13.16 -6.99
C MET A 163 9.32 -14.11 -6.46
N LYS A 164 9.07 -15.42 -6.43
CA LYS A 164 10.09 -16.42 -6.10
C LYS A 164 11.34 -16.32 -6.99
N ASN A 165 11.18 -15.87 -8.25
CA ASN A 165 12.27 -15.69 -9.21
C ASN A 165 13.11 -14.43 -8.92
N VAL A 166 12.59 -13.47 -8.15
CA VAL A 166 13.21 -12.14 -7.90
C VAL A 166 13.72 -11.99 -6.48
N VAL A 167 13.01 -12.55 -5.49
CA VAL A 167 13.34 -12.39 -4.06
C VAL A 167 14.78 -12.77 -3.71
N PRO A 168 15.36 -13.91 -4.19
CA PRO A 168 16.75 -14.28 -3.91
C PRO A 168 17.74 -13.22 -4.43
N ILE A 169 17.50 -12.71 -5.64
CA ILE A 169 18.37 -11.71 -6.27
C ILE A 169 18.32 -10.40 -5.48
N ARG A 170 17.14 -9.92 -5.13
CA ARG A 170 16.96 -8.71 -4.31
C ARG A 170 17.66 -8.82 -2.96
N LYS A 171 17.56 -10.01 -2.32
CA LYS A 171 18.22 -10.27 -1.05
C LYS A 171 19.76 -10.21 -1.17
N GLN A 172 20.32 -10.73 -2.26
CA GLN A 172 21.77 -10.67 -2.53
C GLN A 172 22.24 -9.26 -2.84
N LEU A 173 21.45 -8.49 -3.62
CA LEU A 173 21.77 -7.09 -3.94
C LEU A 173 21.79 -6.19 -2.71
N GLY A 174 20.92 -6.41 -1.74
CA GLY A 174 20.84 -5.64 -0.49
C GLY A 174 20.51 -4.14 -0.67
N VAL A 175 20.08 -3.73 -1.86
CA VAL A 175 19.73 -2.33 -2.20
C VAL A 175 18.28 -2.22 -2.64
N ARG A 176 17.73 -1.01 -2.58
CA ARG A 176 16.40 -0.73 -3.14
C ARG A 176 16.45 -0.80 -4.67
N THR A 177 15.41 -1.40 -5.25
CA THR A 177 15.19 -1.53 -6.68
C THR A 177 13.76 -1.10 -7.03
N ILE A 178 13.37 -1.13 -8.29
CA ILE A 178 11.99 -0.86 -8.74
C ILE A 178 10.95 -1.67 -7.94
N PHE A 179 11.26 -2.89 -7.51
CA PHE A 179 10.35 -3.73 -6.71
C PHE A 179 9.99 -3.15 -5.33
N ASN A 180 10.72 -2.14 -4.83
CA ASN A 180 10.35 -1.47 -3.58
C ASN A 180 9.20 -0.48 -3.73
N ILE A 181 8.90 -0.08 -4.97
CA ILE A 181 7.82 0.87 -5.28
C ILE A 181 6.66 0.22 -6.06
N LEU A 182 6.82 -1.04 -6.51
CA LEU A 182 5.80 -1.74 -7.30
C LEU A 182 4.69 -2.37 -6.44
N GLY A 183 4.99 -2.80 -5.20
CA GLY A 183 4.03 -3.52 -4.36
C GLY A 183 2.65 -2.86 -4.27
N PRO A 184 2.55 -1.57 -3.88
CA PRO A 184 1.28 -0.86 -3.81
C PRO A 184 0.53 -0.73 -5.15
N LEU A 185 1.23 -0.84 -6.28
CA LEU A 185 0.65 -0.72 -7.62
C LEU A 185 0.02 -2.03 -8.14
N THR A 186 0.15 -3.12 -7.38
CA THR A 186 -0.14 -4.48 -7.88
C THR A 186 -1.21 -5.21 -7.06
N ASN A 187 -2.21 -4.46 -6.59
CA ASN A 187 -3.30 -4.99 -5.79
C ASN A 187 -4.06 -6.11 -6.53
N PRO A 188 -4.11 -7.35 -5.97
CA PRO A 188 -4.73 -8.50 -6.64
C PRO A 188 -6.24 -8.39 -6.83
N ALA A 189 -6.94 -7.53 -6.07
CA ALA A 189 -8.37 -7.28 -6.25
C ALA A 189 -8.65 -6.19 -7.31
N ASP A 190 -7.61 -5.67 -7.97
CA ASP A 190 -7.70 -4.56 -8.94
C ASP A 190 -8.53 -3.37 -8.39
N ALA A 191 -8.34 -3.04 -7.11
CA ALA A 191 -8.97 -1.87 -6.52
C ALA A 191 -8.57 -0.61 -7.29
N LYS A 192 -9.55 0.15 -7.80
CA LYS A 192 -9.30 1.36 -8.60
C LYS A 192 -9.13 2.62 -7.75
N ARG A 193 -9.13 2.46 -6.43
CA ARG A 193 -8.96 3.54 -5.46
C ARG A 193 -7.92 3.14 -4.43
N ILE A 194 -7.05 4.09 -4.04
CA ILE A 194 -5.92 3.79 -3.15
C ILE A 194 -5.49 4.99 -2.32
N LEU A 195 -5.27 4.77 -1.02
CA LEU A 195 -4.41 5.61 -0.19
C LEU A 195 -3.04 4.92 -0.11
N MET A 196 -2.01 5.57 -0.65
CA MET A 196 -0.65 5.03 -0.75
C MET A 196 0.36 5.91 -0.04
N GLY A 197 1.00 5.40 1.00
CA GLY A 197 2.16 6.03 1.59
C GLY A 197 3.45 5.70 0.83
N VAL A 198 4.37 6.66 0.73
CA VAL A 198 5.67 6.48 0.08
C VAL A 198 6.83 6.89 0.99
N PHE A 199 7.96 6.20 0.89
CA PHE A 199 9.14 6.45 1.75
C PHE A 199 9.99 7.64 1.33
N HIS A 200 9.64 8.39 0.29
CA HIS A 200 10.40 9.55 -0.19
C HIS A 200 9.51 10.54 -0.92
N ALA A 201 9.75 11.83 -0.70
CA ALA A 201 8.95 12.91 -1.28
C ALA A 201 8.88 12.88 -2.82
N ASP A 202 9.99 12.57 -3.49
CA ASP A 202 10.04 12.51 -4.97
C ASP A 202 9.07 11.48 -5.55
N LEU A 203 8.69 10.45 -4.76
CA LEU A 203 7.78 9.41 -5.22
C LEU A 203 6.32 9.87 -5.27
N VAL A 204 5.95 10.93 -4.58
CA VAL A 204 4.56 11.38 -4.48
C VAL A 204 4.00 11.68 -5.87
N GLY A 205 4.59 12.60 -6.60
CA GLY A 205 4.14 12.95 -7.95
C GLY A 205 4.39 11.84 -8.98
N ILE A 206 5.50 11.09 -8.83
CA ILE A 206 5.81 9.97 -9.74
C ILE A 206 4.73 8.88 -9.61
N GLN A 207 4.43 8.41 -8.39
CA GLN A 207 3.46 7.35 -8.17
C GLN A 207 2.03 7.77 -8.52
N ALA A 208 1.66 9.04 -8.28
CA ALA A 208 0.36 9.55 -8.71
C ALA A 208 0.18 9.47 -10.24
N ARG A 209 1.21 9.81 -11.01
CA ARG A 209 1.20 9.70 -12.49
C ARG A 209 1.27 8.25 -12.98
N VAL A 210 1.96 7.37 -12.25
CA VAL A 210 1.92 5.92 -12.53
C VAL A 210 0.53 5.36 -12.32
N LEU A 211 -0.15 5.75 -11.23
CA LEU A 211 -1.53 5.33 -10.95
C LEU A 211 -2.51 5.84 -12.01
N GLU A 212 -2.31 7.08 -12.53
CA GLU A 212 -3.04 7.61 -13.67
C GLU A 212 -2.83 6.73 -14.92
N ALA A 213 -1.58 6.42 -15.26
CA ALA A 213 -1.24 5.56 -16.41
C ALA A 213 -1.79 4.13 -16.28
N LEU A 214 -1.99 3.63 -15.04
CA LEU A 214 -2.60 2.33 -14.74
C LEU A 214 -4.14 2.38 -14.71
N GLY A 215 -4.76 3.53 -15.01
CA GLY A 215 -6.20 3.69 -15.08
C GLY A 215 -6.90 3.61 -13.72
N MET A 216 -6.27 4.14 -12.67
CA MET A 216 -6.92 4.30 -11.36
C MET A 216 -7.93 5.45 -11.41
N GLU A 217 -8.99 5.36 -10.60
CA GLU A 217 -10.06 6.36 -10.53
C GLU A 217 -9.76 7.48 -9.53
N HIS A 218 -9.27 7.10 -8.34
CA HIS A 218 -8.95 8.05 -7.28
C HIS A 218 -7.78 7.52 -6.44
N ALA A 219 -6.77 8.34 -6.25
CA ALA A 219 -5.61 7.99 -5.44
C ALA A 219 -5.12 9.19 -4.63
N LEU A 220 -4.70 8.94 -3.40
CA LEU A 220 -3.86 9.83 -2.64
C LEU A 220 -2.51 9.14 -2.42
N VAL A 221 -1.45 9.71 -2.95
CA VAL A 221 -0.08 9.31 -2.67
C VAL A 221 0.48 10.29 -1.64
N VAL A 222 0.89 9.80 -0.49
CA VAL A 222 1.20 10.65 0.66
C VAL A 222 2.61 10.42 1.20
N TYR A 223 3.23 11.49 1.69
CA TYR A 223 4.53 11.47 2.35
C TYR A 223 4.55 12.51 3.47
N GLY A 224 4.63 12.07 4.72
CA GLY A 224 4.85 12.95 5.87
C GLY A 224 6.21 13.63 5.76
N ARG A 225 6.27 14.95 5.97
CA ARG A 225 7.54 15.71 5.93
C ARG A 225 8.55 15.26 6.99
N ASP A 226 8.09 14.54 8.01
CA ASP A 226 8.88 13.85 9.04
C ASP A 226 9.48 12.50 8.56
N GLY A 227 9.19 12.09 7.32
CA GLY A 227 9.69 10.86 6.70
C GLY A 227 8.73 9.68 6.69
N LEU A 228 7.54 9.84 7.29
CA LEU A 228 6.55 8.79 7.45
C LEU A 228 5.84 8.47 6.12
N ASP A 229 5.64 7.18 5.81
CA ASP A 229 4.85 6.72 4.67
C ASP A 229 3.35 6.61 4.98
N GLU A 230 2.82 7.60 5.73
CA GLU A 230 1.42 7.80 6.10
C GLU A 230 1.09 9.29 6.13
N ILE A 231 -0.17 9.69 6.32
CA ILE A 231 -0.50 11.07 6.67
C ILE A 231 -0.08 11.30 8.12
N SER A 232 0.88 12.20 8.32
CA SER A 232 1.53 12.43 9.61
C SER A 232 0.72 13.35 10.53
N LEU A 233 0.90 13.20 11.85
CA LEU A 233 0.50 14.19 12.86
C LEU A 233 1.64 15.12 13.28
N GLU A 234 2.90 14.84 12.92
CA GLU A 234 4.01 15.69 13.36
C GLU A 234 4.04 17.03 12.64
N GLY A 235 3.62 17.05 11.37
CA GLY A 235 3.64 18.26 10.56
C GLY A 235 2.93 18.08 9.21
N PRO A 236 3.33 18.87 8.20
CA PRO A 236 2.74 18.78 6.87
C PRO A 236 2.95 17.42 6.23
N THR A 237 2.00 17.00 5.43
CA THR A 237 2.08 15.82 4.55
C THR A 237 1.95 16.29 3.11
N LEU A 238 2.91 15.92 2.27
CA LEU A 238 2.83 16.12 0.83
C LEU A 238 1.87 15.09 0.24
N VAL A 239 0.96 15.55 -0.61
CA VAL A 239 -0.09 14.75 -1.25
C VAL A 239 -0.01 14.89 -2.76
N GLY A 240 0.05 13.76 -3.46
CA GLY A 240 -0.21 13.66 -4.89
C GLY A 240 -1.59 13.03 -5.08
N GLU A 241 -2.57 13.82 -5.46
CA GLU A 241 -3.94 13.35 -5.68
C GLU A 241 -4.19 13.11 -7.17
N LEU A 242 -4.58 11.89 -7.51
CA LEU A 242 -5.24 11.58 -8.78
C LEU A 242 -6.74 11.55 -8.56
N LYS A 243 -7.47 12.42 -9.24
CA LYS A 243 -8.93 12.46 -9.22
C LYS A 243 -9.45 13.00 -10.54
N ASP A 244 -10.50 12.39 -11.08
CA ASP A 244 -11.13 12.80 -12.33
C ASP A 244 -10.12 12.92 -13.52
N GLY A 245 -9.14 12.02 -13.57
CA GLY A 245 -8.09 11.99 -14.59
C GLY A 245 -7.05 13.13 -14.48
N LEU A 246 -6.98 13.81 -13.34
CA LEU A 246 -6.03 14.89 -13.08
C LEU A 246 -5.15 14.60 -11.89
N VAL A 247 -3.86 14.79 -12.03
CA VAL A 247 -2.90 14.74 -10.92
C VAL A 247 -2.63 16.14 -10.39
N ARG A 248 -2.80 16.33 -9.09
CA ARG A 248 -2.47 17.57 -8.36
C ARG A 248 -1.55 17.26 -7.19
N GLU A 249 -0.62 18.16 -6.90
CA GLU A 249 0.27 18.06 -5.76
C GLU A 249 0.02 19.23 -4.82
N TYR A 250 -0.16 18.93 -3.53
CA TYR A 250 -0.43 19.93 -2.50
C TYR A 250 0.03 19.42 -1.12
N GLU A 251 -0.05 20.25 -0.10
CA GLU A 251 0.20 19.85 1.28
C GLU A 251 -1.06 19.96 2.13
N ILE A 252 -1.17 19.08 3.10
CA ILE A 252 -2.18 19.09 4.15
C ILE A 252 -1.49 19.09 5.51
N HIS A 253 -2.16 19.64 6.53
CA HIS A 253 -1.65 19.67 7.89
C HIS A 253 -2.71 19.12 8.86
N PRO A 254 -2.34 18.44 9.97
CA PRO A 254 -3.32 17.90 10.94
C PRO A 254 -4.30 18.96 11.46
N LYS A 255 -3.85 20.21 11.60
CA LYS A 255 -4.70 21.32 12.03
C LYS A 255 -5.83 21.66 11.07
N ASP A 256 -5.70 21.33 9.78
CA ASP A 256 -6.77 21.53 8.78
C ASP A 256 -7.99 20.65 9.09
N PHE A 257 -7.79 19.61 9.89
CA PHE A 257 -8.80 18.63 10.32
C PHE A 257 -9.14 18.73 11.81
N GLY A 258 -8.72 19.80 12.48
CA GLY A 258 -8.97 20.01 13.91
C GLY A 258 -8.22 19.03 14.82
N LEU A 259 -7.08 18.50 14.37
CA LEU A 259 -6.24 17.58 15.12
C LEU A 259 -5.00 18.28 15.67
N ASN A 260 -4.57 17.85 16.86
CA ASN A 260 -3.32 18.32 17.45
C ASN A 260 -2.11 17.63 16.81
N THR A 261 -1.00 18.32 16.76
CA THR A 261 0.28 17.72 16.34
C THR A 261 0.84 16.80 17.42
N ALA A 262 1.49 15.72 16.99
CA ALA A 262 2.20 14.78 17.86
C ALA A 262 3.45 14.25 17.16
N LEU A 263 4.51 14.05 17.93
CA LEU A 263 5.79 13.54 17.39
C LEU A 263 5.63 12.11 16.90
N THR A 264 6.14 11.80 15.72
CA THR A 264 6.16 10.45 15.14
C THR A 264 6.90 9.44 16.04
N SER A 265 7.89 9.92 16.81
CA SER A 265 8.58 9.09 17.79
C SER A 265 7.66 8.50 18.89
N SER A 266 6.50 9.11 19.16
CA SER A 266 5.53 8.61 20.15
C SER A 266 4.74 7.40 19.66
N PHE A 267 4.83 7.06 18.37
CA PHE A 267 4.14 5.93 17.74
C PHE A 267 5.05 4.70 17.53
N LYS A 268 6.34 4.78 17.94
CA LYS A 268 7.30 3.70 17.74
C LYS A 268 6.97 2.47 18.55
N VAL A 269 7.20 1.30 17.93
CA VAL A 269 7.03 -0.01 18.56
C VAL A 269 8.28 -0.87 18.33
N ALA A 270 8.51 -1.82 19.24
CA ALA A 270 9.63 -2.76 19.14
C ALA A 270 9.28 -4.06 18.42
N ASN A 271 7.97 -4.40 18.32
CA ASN A 271 7.50 -5.67 17.76
C ASN A 271 6.01 -5.61 17.39
N ALA A 272 5.51 -6.71 16.79
CA ALA A 272 4.12 -6.82 16.38
C ALA A 272 3.13 -6.85 17.57
N GLU A 273 3.52 -7.35 18.73
CA GLU A 273 2.65 -7.40 19.91
C GLU A 273 2.40 -6.00 20.48
N GLU A 274 3.44 -5.15 20.53
CA GLU A 274 3.25 -3.74 20.91
C GLU A 274 2.37 -3.00 19.90
N SER A 275 2.58 -3.24 18.59
CA SER A 275 1.73 -2.68 17.55
C SER A 275 0.28 -3.09 17.69
N LYS A 276 0.02 -4.39 17.92
CA LYS A 276 -1.31 -4.93 18.20
C LYS A 276 -1.99 -4.23 19.39
N ASN A 277 -1.26 -4.03 20.48
CA ASN A 277 -1.81 -3.39 21.67
C ASN A 277 -2.28 -1.96 21.37
N ILE A 278 -1.48 -1.18 20.62
CA ILE A 278 -1.87 0.17 20.19
C ILE A 278 -3.08 0.12 19.24
N VAL A 279 -3.10 -0.82 18.29
CA VAL A 279 -4.25 -1.01 17.39
C VAL A 279 -5.52 -1.29 18.18
N LEU A 280 -5.47 -2.17 19.18
CA LEU A 280 -6.61 -2.49 20.05
C LEU A 280 -7.03 -1.27 20.89
N ASP A 281 -6.08 -0.55 21.50
CA ASP A 281 -6.34 0.68 22.24
C ASP A 281 -7.12 1.70 21.38
N VAL A 282 -6.71 1.91 20.12
CA VAL A 282 -7.39 2.81 19.19
C VAL A 282 -8.82 2.32 18.88
N ILE A 283 -8.95 1.04 18.52
CA ILE A 283 -10.23 0.45 18.11
C ILE A 283 -11.20 0.39 19.29
N ASP A 284 -10.69 0.24 20.52
CA ASP A 284 -11.46 0.29 21.78
C ASP A 284 -11.73 1.73 22.26
N ASN A 285 -11.54 2.73 21.40
CA ASN A 285 -11.84 4.14 21.67
C ASN A 285 -10.98 4.78 22.77
N LYS A 286 -9.75 4.35 22.95
CA LYS A 286 -8.82 5.02 23.84
C LYS A 286 -8.36 6.34 23.20
N PRO A 287 -8.62 7.50 23.83
CA PRO A 287 -8.26 8.78 23.27
C PRO A 287 -6.74 8.99 23.26
N GLY A 288 -6.25 9.74 22.26
CA GLY A 288 -4.84 10.12 22.17
C GLY A 288 -4.36 10.22 20.72
N ALA A 289 -3.10 10.58 20.57
CA ALA A 289 -2.49 10.82 19.26
C ALA A 289 -2.55 9.58 18.33
N ALA A 290 -2.48 8.36 18.88
CA ALA A 290 -2.65 7.13 18.10
C ALA A 290 -4.04 7.03 17.48
N SER A 291 -5.10 7.39 18.23
CA SER A 291 -6.46 7.47 17.70
C SER A 291 -6.58 8.57 16.64
N ASP A 292 -5.96 9.72 16.85
CA ASP A 292 -6.02 10.86 15.93
C ASP A 292 -5.34 10.53 14.58
N ILE A 293 -4.15 9.92 14.58
CA ILE A 293 -3.46 9.55 13.32
C ILE A 293 -4.23 8.47 12.56
N VAL A 294 -4.83 7.50 13.26
CA VAL A 294 -5.67 6.48 12.63
C VAL A 294 -6.94 7.10 12.04
N CYS A 295 -7.60 8.03 12.77
CA CYS A 295 -8.77 8.75 12.25
C CYS A 295 -8.43 9.57 11.01
N LEU A 296 -7.24 10.20 10.96
CA LEU A 296 -6.79 11.00 9.82
C LEU A 296 -6.56 10.12 8.58
N ASN A 297 -5.84 9.00 8.73
CA ASN A 297 -5.58 8.08 7.62
C ASN A 297 -6.84 7.31 7.20
N ALA A 298 -7.70 6.91 8.14
CA ALA A 298 -9.01 6.32 7.83
C ALA A 298 -9.94 7.34 7.13
N GLY A 299 -9.92 8.59 7.55
CA GLY A 299 -10.68 9.68 6.93
C GLY A 299 -10.28 9.91 5.47
N ALA A 300 -8.98 9.94 5.20
CA ALA A 300 -8.45 10.01 3.84
C ALA A 300 -8.83 8.77 3.01
N THR A 301 -8.79 7.57 3.63
CA THR A 301 -9.25 6.34 2.97
C THR A 301 -10.73 6.42 2.58
N LEU A 302 -11.59 6.94 3.46
CA LEU A 302 -13.02 7.13 3.20
C LEU A 302 -13.29 8.15 2.09
N TYR A 303 -12.48 9.20 2.02
CA TYR A 303 -12.53 10.17 0.93
C TYR A 303 -12.17 9.52 -0.41
N VAL A 304 -11.06 8.82 -0.47
CA VAL A 304 -10.62 8.10 -1.68
C VAL A 304 -11.63 7.04 -2.11
N ALA A 305 -12.22 6.32 -1.14
CA ALA A 305 -13.25 5.33 -1.39
C ALA A 305 -14.58 5.93 -1.91
N GLY A 306 -14.74 7.26 -1.86
CA GLY A 306 -15.99 7.94 -2.22
C GLY A 306 -17.11 7.79 -1.20
N VAL A 307 -16.79 7.42 0.05
CA VAL A 307 -17.72 7.34 1.19
C VAL A 307 -17.90 8.70 1.86
N ALA A 308 -16.90 9.56 1.73
CA ALA A 308 -16.92 10.94 2.22
C ALA A 308 -16.59 11.92 1.08
N PRO A 309 -17.16 13.13 1.07
CA PRO A 309 -16.91 14.13 0.02
C PRO A 309 -15.52 14.78 0.12
N ASP A 310 -14.92 14.77 1.30
CA ASP A 310 -13.61 15.31 1.62
C ASP A 310 -12.97 14.59 2.83
N ILE A 311 -11.69 14.86 3.09
CA ILE A 311 -10.95 14.23 4.19
C ILE A 311 -11.54 14.61 5.55
N ALA A 312 -11.97 15.86 5.75
CA ALA A 312 -12.51 16.33 7.04
C ALA A 312 -13.79 15.57 7.41
N SER A 313 -14.73 15.41 6.46
CA SER A 313 -15.93 14.59 6.63
C SER A 313 -15.58 13.12 6.86
N GLY A 314 -14.53 12.63 6.20
CA GLY A 314 -14.00 11.28 6.41
C GLY A 314 -13.47 11.09 7.83
N VAL A 315 -12.71 12.05 8.38
CA VAL A 315 -12.21 12.05 9.76
C VAL A 315 -13.36 12.02 10.76
N ALA A 316 -14.42 12.80 10.52
CA ALA A 316 -15.61 12.78 11.38
C ALA A 316 -16.30 11.39 11.37
N LYS A 317 -16.44 10.75 10.22
CA LYS A 317 -16.97 9.39 10.08
C LYS A 317 -16.07 8.35 10.78
N ALA A 318 -14.76 8.47 10.66
CA ALA A 318 -13.78 7.60 11.30
C ALA A 318 -13.89 7.68 12.84
N LYS A 319 -13.96 8.89 13.40
CA LYS A 319 -14.19 9.12 14.83
C LYS A 319 -15.51 8.50 15.30
N ALA A 320 -16.60 8.66 14.54
CA ALA A 320 -17.90 8.06 14.86
C ALA A 320 -17.85 6.53 14.84
N ALA A 321 -17.13 5.90 13.89
CA ALA A 321 -16.98 4.45 13.84
C ALA A 321 -16.20 3.87 15.04
N ILE A 322 -15.20 4.59 15.54
CA ILE A 322 -14.49 4.21 16.76
C ILE A 322 -15.40 4.40 17.99
N THR A 323 -15.99 5.58 18.15
CA THR A 323 -16.79 5.94 19.34
C THR A 323 -18.03 5.04 19.52
N SER A 324 -18.64 4.60 18.41
CA SER A 324 -19.79 3.69 18.45
C SER A 324 -19.43 2.23 18.73
N GLY A 325 -18.14 1.87 18.75
CA GLY A 325 -17.66 0.49 18.85
C GLY A 325 -17.76 -0.30 17.52
N ALA A 326 -18.18 0.32 16.41
CA ALA A 326 -18.32 -0.35 15.12
C ALA A 326 -16.96 -0.84 14.58
N ALA A 327 -15.86 -0.10 14.84
CA ALA A 327 -14.52 -0.50 14.45
C ALA A 327 -14.10 -1.81 15.16
N ARG A 328 -14.45 -1.98 16.45
CA ARG A 328 -14.18 -3.21 17.19
C ARG A 328 -14.99 -4.39 16.63
N GLN A 329 -16.27 -4.19 16.41
CA GLN A 329 -17.12 -5.21 15.79
C GLN A 329 -16.61 -5.63 14.41
N LYS A 330 -16.05 -4.69 13.63
CA LYS A 330 -15.48 -4.95 12.32
C LYS A 330 -14.23 -5.83 12.41
N LEU A 331 -13.32 -5.55 13.34
CA LEU A 331 -12.15 -6.39 13.59
C LEU A 331 -12.57 -7.81 14.01
N ASP A 332 -13.47 -7.93 14.99
CA ASP A 332 -13.90 -9.23 15.52
C ASP A 332 -14.59 -10.07 14.42
N ALA A 333 -15.45 -9.44 13.59
CA ALA A 333 -16.09 -10.08 12.46
C ALA A 333 -15.07 -10.53 11.39
N PHE A 334 -14.04 -9.70 11.11
CA PHE A 334 -12.98 -10.05 10.15
C PHE A 334 -12.16 -11.24 10.65
N VAL A 335 -11.72 -11.22 11.92
CA VAL A 335 -11.01 -12.36 12.53
C VAL A 335 -11.85 -13.64 12.41
N ALA A 336 -13.11 -13.59 12.79
CA ALA A 336 -14.01 -14.73 12.71
C ALA A 336 -14.18 -15.25 11.26
N ALA A 337 -14.37 -14.35 10.29
CA ALA A 337 -14.50 -14.71 8.87
C ALA A 337 -13.25 -15.40 8.34
N THR A 338 -12.06 -14.99 8.76
CA THR A 338 -10.79 -15.63 8.33
C THR A 338 -10.55 -17.01 8.93
N GLN A 339 -11.27 -17.39 10.00
CA GLN A 339 -11.18 -18.71 10.65
C GLN A 339 -12.24 -19.69 10.11
N SER A 340 -13.22 -19.20 9.34
CA SER A 340 -14.25 -20.05 8.75
C SER A 340 -13.63 -20.91 7.63
N LYS A 341 -13.97 -22.22 7.63
CA LYS A 341 -13.47 -23.20 6.65
C LYS A 341 -14.19 -23.09 5.32
#